data_89e165af4a286034c37fa29ca4c1bcbe
#
_entry.id   89e165af4a286034c37fa29ca4c1bcbe
#
_cell.length_a   1.000
_cell.length_b   1.000
_cell.length_c   1.000
_cell.angle_alpha   90.00
_cell.angle_beta   90.00
_cell.angle_gamma   90.00
#
_symmetry.space_group_name_H-M   'P 1'
#
loop_
_entity.id
_entity.type
_entity.pdbx_description
1 polymer ?
#
loop_
_entity_poly.entity_id
_entity_poly.type
_entity_poly.pdbx_seq_one_letter_code
_entity_poly.pdbx_strand_id
1 'polypeptide(L)'
;MFNEDRPVGNPAHTFRSFLKNKGLRNTPQRQQIMEVFFSESGHLTTEEIYDRVRKEDPSLGQATVYRTMKLLCEAGLAREVRFDDGLARYEHAAESHHDHLICENCGRNIEVVDSQIEELQDALARKHGFKPTFHRLYLYGICPDCQKNR
;
A
#
# COMPACT_ATOMS: atom_id res chain seq x y z
N MET A 1 -20.76 -0.86 -1.62
CA MET A 1 -19.96 0.21 -2.19
C MET A 1 -18.92 0.64 -1.18
N PHE A 2 -17.68 0.49 -1.52
CA PHE A 2 -16.60 0.92 -0.66
C PHE A 2 -16.54 2.44 -0.66
N ASN A 3 -16.37 3.04 0.49
CA ASN A 3 -16.23 4.48 0.62
C ASN A 3 -14.78 4.84 0.32
N GLU A 4 -14.42 4.78 -0.97
CA GLU A 4 -13.06 4.96 -1.46
C GLU A 4 -12.61 6.42 -1.49
N ASP A 5 -13.55 7.33 -1.36
CA ASP A 5 -13.35 8.76 -1.53
C ASP A 5 -13.33 9.52 -0.21
N ARG A 6 -12.77 8.96 0.85
CA ARG A 6 -12.40 9.86 1.95
C ARG A 6 -11.14 10.60 1.51
N PRO A 7 -11.25 11.90 1.23
CA PRO A 7 -10.02 12.66 1.04
C PRO A 7 -9.21 12.49 2.32
N VAL A 8 -8.10 11.76 2.21
CA VAL A 8 -7.12 11.79 3.27
C VAL A 8 -6.68 13.24 3.33
N GLY A 9 -7.03 13.93 4.40
CA GLY A 9 -6.51 15.25 4.66
C GLY A 9 -4.99 15.23 4.61
N ASN A 10 -4.34 16.35 4.82
CA ASN A 10 -2.88 16.43 4.83
C ASN A 10 -2.30 15.26 5.66
N PRO A 11 -1.58 14.30 5.04
CA PRO A 11 -1.04 13.13 5.75
C PRO A 11 -0.15 13.50 6.93
N ALA A 12 0.62 14.57 6.81
CA ALA A 12 1.49 15.05 7.89
C ALA A 12 0.69 15.46 9.12
N HIS A 13 -0.43 16.14 8.92
CA HIS A 13 -1.31 16.55 10.02
C HIS A 13 -1.96 15.34 10.69
N THR A 14 -2.48 14.41 9.89
CA THR A 14 -3.12 13.19 10.38
C THR A 14 -2.14 12.35 11.18
N PHE A 15 -0.93 12.17 10.68
CA PHE A 15 0.10 11.40 11.37
C PHE A 15 0.53 12.04 12.68
N ARG A 16 0.70 13.34 12.66
CA ARG A 16 1.07 14.11 13.87
C ARG A 16 0.01 13.95 14.96
N SER A 17 -1.26 14.09 14.60
CA SER A 17 -2.38 13.92 15.53
C SER A 17 -2.44 12.49 16.08
N PHE A 18 -2.22 11.51 15.22
CA PHE A 18 -2.19 10.10 15.62
C PHE A 18 -1.08 9.82 16.63
N LEU A 19 0.13 10.30 16.35
CA LEU A 19 1.28 10.13 17.26
C LEU A 19 1.02 10.80 18.62
N LYS A 20 0.47 12.01 18.60
CA LYS A 20 0.12 12.74 19.83
C LYS A 20 -0.90 11.94 20.67
N ASN A 21 -1.93 11.40 20.05
CA ASN A 21 -2.96 10.62 20.74
C ASN A 21 -2.40 9.33 21.34
N LYS A 22 -1.33 8.78 20.75
CA LYS A 22 -0.64 7.61 21.27
C LYS A 22 0.45 7.95 22.30
N GLY A 23 0.69 9.22 22.56
CA GLY A 23 1.77 9.64 23.45
C GLY A 23 3.16 9.48 22.84
N LEU A 24 3.25 9.42 21.52
CA LEU A 24 4.51 9.26 20.79
C LEU A 24 4.98 10.59 20.21
N ARG A 25 6.30 10.73 20.11
CA ARG A 25 6.92 11.94 19.54
C ARG A 25 6.99 11.85 18.02
N ASN A 26 6.73 12.96 17.34
CA ASN A 26 7.00 13.07 15.93
C ASN A 26 8.45 13.48 15.71
N THR A 27 9.31 12.49 15.49
CA THR A 27 10.74 12.74 15.30
C THR A 27 11.02 13.18 13.86
N PRO A 28 12.16 13.87 13.61
CA PRO A 28 12.57 14.20 12.25
C PRO A 28 12.70 12.98 11.34
N GLN A 29 13.15 11.85 11.89
CA GLN A 29 13.28 10.60 11.12
C GLN A 29 11.93 10.04 10.69
N ARG A 30 10.93 10.05 11.58
CA ARG A 30 9.56 9.64 11.23
C ARG A 30 8.97 10.54 10.16
N GLN A 31 9.18 11.84 10.28
CA GLN A 31 8.73 12.81 9.30
C GLN A 31 9.33 12.53 7.92
N GLN A 32 10.62 12.28 7.88
CA GLN A 32 11.34 12.01 6.63
C GLN A 32 10.87 10.72 5.96
N ILE A 33 10.66 9.66 6.72
CA ILE A 33 10.13 8.38 6.21
C ILE A 33 8.75 8.60 5.61
N MET A 34 7.89 9.31 6.31
CA MET A 34 6.54 9.63 5.83
C MET A 34 6.60 10.43 4.52
N GLU A 35 7.45 11.45 4.44
CA GLU A 35 7.59 12.27 3.24
C GLU A 35 8.06 11.45 2.03
N VAL A 36 9.04 10.59 2.22
CA VAL A 36 9.52 9.69 1.16
C VAL A 36 8.40 8.75 0.70
N PHE A 37 7.68 8.13 1.65
CA PHE A 37 6.59 7.23 1.32
C PHE A 37 5.49 7.92 0.52
N PHE A 38 5.10 9.14 0.91
CA PHE A 38 4.04 9.87 0.20
C PHE A 38 4.50 10.56 -1.09
N SER A 39 5.80 10.70 -1.31
CA SER A 39 6.33 11.24 -2.56
C SER A 39 6.38 10.19 -3.69
N GLU A 40 6.31 8.91 -3.33
CA GLU A 40 6.36 7.81 -4.28
C GLU A 40 4.96 7.28 -4.53
N SER A 41 4.71 6.81 -5.74
CA SER A 41 3.47 6.12 -6.10
C SER A 41 3.72 4.61 -6.20
N GLY A 42 2.66 3.83 -6.07
CA GLY A 42 2.74 2.37 -6.18
C GLY A 42 3.05 1.68 -4.85
N HIS A 43 3.72 0.54 -4.94
CA HIS A 43 3.99 -0.33 -3.80
C HIS A 43 5.47 -0.34 -3.48
N LEU A 44 5.80 -0.08 -2.21
CA LEU A 44 7.18 -0.06 -1.74
C LEU A 44 7.37 -1.06 -0.61
N THR A 45 8.43 -1.85 -0.71
CA THR A 45 8.90 -2.67 0.42
C THR A 45 9.60 -1.77 1.45
N THR A 46 9.74 -2.27 2.67
CA THR A 46 10.50 -1.57 3.71
C THR A 46 11.93 -1.28 3.25
N GLU A 47 12.54 -2.24 2.55
CA GLU A 47 13.89 -2.11 2.03
C GLU A 47 14.01 -0.99 0.99
N GLU A 48 13.04 -0.90 0.09
CA GLU A 48 13.01 0.17 -0.92
C GLU A 48 12.84 1.55 -0.27
N ILE A 49 12.00 1.67 0.73
CA ILE A 49 11.84 2.91 1.50
C ILE A 49 13.16 3.26 2.20
N TYR A 50 13.77 2.28 2.84
CA TYR A 50 15.06 2.46 3.51
C TYR A 50 16.14 2.94 2.55
N ASP A 51 16.23 2.35 1.36
CA ASP A 51 17.22 2.74 0.36
C ASP A 51 17.07 4.20 -0.06
N ARG A 52 15.86 4.72 -0.07
CA ARG A 52 15.59 6.12 -0.41
C ARG A 52 15.93 7.07 0.74
N VAL A 53 15.48 6.74 1.96
CA VAL A 53 15.70 7.63 3.12
C VAL A 53 17.16 7.71 3.53
N ARG A 54 17.92 6.63 3.43
CA ARG A 54 19.34 6.63 3.83
C ARG A 54 20.21 7.52 2.95
N LYS A 55 19.76 7.86 1.76
CA LYS A 55 20.47 8.81 0.88
C LYS A 55 20.50 10.21 1.48
N GLU A 56 19.43 10.57 2.19
CA GLU A 56 19.32 11.88 2.84
C GLU A 56 19.83 11.84 4.29
N ASP A 57 19.62 10.72 4.99
CA ASP A 57 20.06 10.51 6.37
C ASP A 57 20.70 9.14 6.52
N PRO A 58 22.03 9.02 6.35
CA PRO A 58 22.72 7.75 6.48
C PRO A 58 22.68 7.13 7.89
N SER A 59 22.34 7.91 8.91
CA SER A 59 22.23 7.42 10.29
C SER A 59 20.93 6.64 10.55
N LEU A 60 19.96 6.74 9.64
CA LEU A 60 18.64 6.16 9.81
C LEU A 60 18.71 4.65 9.54
N GLY A 61 18.21 3.83 10.48
CA GLY A 61 18.27 2.37 10.37
C GLY A 61 16.98 1.75 9.84
N GLN A 62 17.08 0.51 9.35
CA GLN A 62 15.94 -0.24 8.82
C GLN A 62 14.83 -0.44 9.86
N ALA A 63 15.20 -0.67 11.13
CA ALA A 63 14.24 -0.87 12.20
C ALA A 63 13.34 0.37 12.39
N THR A 64 13.91 1.57 12.23
CA THR A 64 13.14 2.82 12.33
C THR A 64 12.16 2.95 11.18
N VAL A 65 12.56 2.56 9.96
CA VAL A 65 11.66 2.54 8.79
C VAL A 65 10.50 1.57 9.03
N TYR A 66 10.80 0.36 9.46
CA TYR A 66 9.79 -0.66 9.72
C TYR A 66 8.76 -0.18 10.76
N ARG A 67 9.25 0.33 11.91
CA ARG A 67 8.36 0.81 12.97
C ARG A 67 7.51 2.00 12.51
N THR A 68 8.09 2.90 11.74
CA THR A 68 7.36 4.06 11.21
C THR A 68 6.26 3.62 10.23
N MET A 69 6.57 2.68 9.35
CA MET A 69 5.56 2.16 8.42
C MET A 69 4.41 1.46 9.15
N LYS A 70 4.70 0.74 10.24
CA LYS A 70 3.65 0.15 11.08
C LYS A 70 2.77 1.22 11.71
N LEU A 71 3.36 2.32 12.17
CA LEU A 71 2.59 3.45 12.72
C LEU A 71 1.74 4.12 11.65
N LEU A 72 2.23 4.26 10.43
CA LEU A 72 1.44 4.79 9.31
C LEU A 72 0.25 3.90 8.97
N CYS A 73 0.43 2.59 9.04
CA CYS A 73 -0.67 1.64 8.86
C CYS A 73 -1.72 1.77 9.97
N GLU A 74 -1.30 1.85 11.22
CA GLU A 74 -2.21 2.06 12.35
C GLU A 74 -2.97 3.38 12.26
N ALA A 75 -2.31 4.42 11.73
CA ALA A 75 -2.91 5.72 11.51
C ALA A 75 -3.92 5.74 10.34
N GLY A 76 -4.02 4.66 9.58
CA GLY A 76 -4.89 4.60 8.41
C GLY A 76 -4.33 5.31 7.18
N LEU A 77 -3.04 5.64 7.16
CA LEU A 77 -2.38 6.37 6.08
C LEU A 77 -1.69 5.45 5.09
N ALA A 78 -1.32 4.25 5.51
CA ALA A 78 -0.69 3.25 4.69
C ALA A 78 -1.42 1.92 4.82
N ARG A 79 -1.25 1.07 3.83
CA ARG A 79 -1.81 -0.28 3.82
C ARG A 79 -0.72 -1.27 3.44
N GLU A 80 -0.60 -2.33 4.23
CA GLU A 80 0.32 -3.41 3.92
C GLU A 80 -0.35 -4.39 2.97
N VAL A 81 0.33 -4.74 1.88
CA VAL A 81 -0.10 -5.78 0.94
C VAL A 81 1.00 -6.79 0.78
N ARG A 82 0.62 -8.06 0.63
CA ARG A 82 1.57 -9.15 0.39
C ARG A 82 1.21 -9.85 -0.91
N PHE A 83 2.20 -9.98 -1.78
CA PHE A 83 2.09 -10.78 -2.99
C PHE A 83 2.64 -12.19 -2.73
N ASP A 84 2.60 -13.01 -3.77
CA ASP A 84 2.99 -14.42 -3.68
C ASP A 84 4.49 -14.63 -3.44
N ASP A 85 5.29 -13.59 -3.58
CA ASP A 85 6.73 -13.60 -3.26
C ASP A 85 7.02 -13.52 -1.75
N GLY A 86 5.97 -13.39 -0.92
CA GLY A 86 6.09 -13.31 0.53
C GLY A 86 6.56 -11.97 1.08
N LEU A 87 6.87 -11.01 0.21
CA LEU A 87 7.33 -9.69 0.64
C LEU A 87 6.17 -8.78 0.99
N ALA A 88 6.28 -8.09 2.12
CA ALA A 88 5.36 -7.04 2.50
C ALA A 88 5.68 -5.76 1.72
N ARG A 89 4.65 -5.19 1.09
CA ARG A 89 4.73 -3.89 0.43
C ARG A 89 3.73 -2.94 1.05
N TYR A 90 3.99 -1.67 0.94
CA TYR A 90 3.12 -0.63 1.49
C TYR A 90 2.62 0.25 0.36
N GLU A 91 1.34 0.60 0.42
CA GLU A 91 0.71 1.53 -0.51
C GLU A 91 -0.03 2.61 0.26
N HIS A 92 -0.31 3.72 -0.41
CA HIS A 92 -1.11 4.80 0.19
C HIS A 92 -2.53 4.30 0.41
N ALA A 93 -3.04 4.45 1.62
CA ALA A 93 -4.41 4.03 1.94
C ALA A 93 -5.47 4.85 1.20
N ALA A 94 -5.11 6.05 0.75
CA ALA A 94 -6.00 6.95 0.01
C ALA A 94 -5.96 6.74 -1.50
N GLU A 95 -5.08 5.88 -2.01
CA GLU A 95 -5.11 5.54 -3.42
C GLU A 95 -6.42 4.82 -3.74
N SER A 96 -6.99 5.15 -4.89
CA SER A 96 -8.19 4.48 -5.35
C SER A 96 -7.94 2.97 -5.41
N HIS A 97 -8.95 2.20 -5.04
CA HIS A 97 -8.89 0.74 -5.08
C HIS A 97 -8.43 0.26 -6.45
N HIS A 98 -7.50 -0.67 -6.49
CA HIS A 98 -7.04 -1.31 -7.71
C HIS A 98 -6.72 -2.77 -7.45
N ASP A 99 -6.88 -3.56 -8.50
CA ASP A 99 -6.53 -4.97 -8.52
C ASP A 99 -5.18 -5.14 -9.22
N HIS A 100 -4.61 -6.33 -9.16
CA HIS A 100 -3.27 -6.58 -9.68
C HIS A 100 -3.24 -7.77 -10.63
N LEU A 101 -2.56 -7.59 -11.77
CA LEU A 101 -2.16 -8.67 -12.65
C LEU A 101 -0.65 -8.87 -12.48
N ILE A 102 -0.24 -10.06 -12.09
CA ILE A 102 1.14 -10.35 -11.71
C ILE A 102 1.69 -11.46 -12.62
N CYS A 103 2.79 -11.19 -13.30
CA CYS A 103 3.48 -12.18 -14.10
C CYS A 103 4.34 -13.07 -13.21
N GLU A 104 4.06 -14.36 -13.21
CA GLU A 104 4.81 -15.35 -12.44
C GLU A 104 6.24 -15.54 -12.95
N ASN A 105 6.50 -15.19 -14.21
CA ASN A 105 7.81 -15.38 -14.82
C ASN A 105 8.75 -14.19 -14.57
N CYS A 106 8.31 -12.96 -14.89
CA CYS A 106 9.19 -11.78 -14.78
C CYS A 106 8.85 -10.87 -13.61
N GLY A 107 7.76 -11.12 -12.89
CA GLY A 107 7.34 -10.30 -11.75
C GLY A 107 6.63 -9.01 -12.14
N ARG A 108 6.38 -8.77 -13.43
CA ARG A 108 5.64 -7.58 -13.87
C ARG A 108 4.30 -7.50 -13.17
N ASN A 109 4.00 -6.33 -12.63
CA ASN A 109 2.78 -6.07 -11.87
C ASN A 109 2.05 -4.90 -12.53
N ILE A 110 0.80 -5.14 -12.92
CA ILE A 110 -0.06 -4.12 -13.53
C ILE A 110 -1.23 -3.87 -12.60
N GLU A 111 -1.47 -2.62 -12.29
CA GLU A 111 -2.64 -2.20 -11.53
C GLU A 111 -3.80 -1.99 -12.51
N VAL A 112 -4.96 -2.58 -12.17
CA VAL A 112 -6.15 -2.50 -13.01
C VAL A 112 -7.38 -2.24 -12.15
N VAL A 113 -8.37 -1.57 -12.74
CA VAL A 113 -9.71 -1.43 -12.18
C VAL A 113 -10.69 -1.81 -13.26
N ASP A 114 -11.60 -2.72 -12.96
CA ASP A 114 -12.65 -3.15 -13.87
C ASP A 114 -14.00 -3.09 -13.16
N SER A 115 -14.87 -2.24 -13.65
CA SER A 115 -16.18 -2.03 -13.03
C SER A 115 -17.06 -3.28 -13.02
N GLN A 116 -16.92 -4.15 -14.01
CA GLN A 116 -17.70 -5.40 -14.06
C GLN A 116 -17.26 -6.37 -12.96
N ILE A 117 -15.96 -6.45 -12.70
CA ILE A 117 -15.44 -7.27 -11.58
C ILE A 117 -15.95 -6.73 -10.25
N GLU A 118 -15.93 -5.42 -10.06
CA GLU A 118 -16.44 -4.79 -8.84
C GLU A 118 -17.92 -5.09 -8.64
N GLU A 119 -18.73 -4.97 -9.67
CA GLU A 119 -20.16 -5.28 -9.62
C GLU A 119 -20.44 -6.74 -9.27
N LEU A 120 -19.67 -7.64 -9.86
CA LEU A 120 -19.83 -9.08 -9.60
C LEU A 120 -19.44 -9.45 -8.17
N GLN A 121 -18.41 -8.83 -7.64
CA GLN A 121 -18.01 -9.04 -6.25
C GLN A 121 -19.07 -8.55 -5.27
N ASP A 122 -19.65 -7.37 -5.52
CA ASP A 122 -20.75 -6.83 -4.72
C ASP A 122 -21.99 -7.73 -4.78
N ALA A 123 -22.33 -8.21 -5.97
CA ALA A 123 -23.45 -9.12 -6.16
C ALA A 123 -23.23 -10.46 -5.44
N LEU A 124 -22.02 -10.99 -5.48
CA LEU A 124 -21.67 -12.21 -4.77
C LEU A 124 -21.82 -12.04 -3.26
N ALA A 125 -21.34 -10.93 -2.72
CA ALA A 125 -21.45 -10.64 -1.29
C ALA A 125 -22.94 -10.54 -0.86
N ARG A 126 -23.75 -9.81 -1.63
CA ARG A 126 -25.19 -9.66 -1.35
C ARG A 126 -25.93 -10.99 -1.42
N LYS A 127 -25.59 -11.83 -2.38
CA LYS A 127 -26.20 -13.15 -2.53
C LYS A 127 -26.05 -14.00 -1.27
N HIS A 128 -24.96 -13.85 -0.55
CA HIS A 128 -24.68 -14.58 0.67
C HIS A 128 -24.94 -13.76 1.94
N GLY A 129 -25.57 -12.60 1.83
CA GLY A 129 -25.93 -11.76 2.95
C GLY A 129 -24.77 -11.01 3.60
N PHE A 130 -23.65 -10.88 2.90
CA PHE A 130 -22.48 -10.15 3.40
C PHE A 130 -22.55 -8.68 3.03
N LYS A 131 -22.12 -7.83 3.95
CA LYS A 131 -21.84 -6.42 3.69
C LYS A 131 -20.34 -6.28 3.43
N PRO A 132 -19.90 -6.09 2.18
CA PRO A 132 -18.47 -6.06 1.89
C PRO A 132 -17.83 -4.82 2.52
N THR A 133 -16.65 -5.00 3.09
CA THR A 133 -15.85 -3.91 3.68
C THR A 133 -14.55 -3.71 2.92
N PHE A 134 -14.02 -4.76 2.32
CA PHE A 134 -12.74 -4.72 1.61
C PHE A 134 -12.57 -5.97 0.76
N HIS A 135 -11.82 -5.86 -0.34
CA HIS A 135 -11.37 -7.02 -1.10
C HIS A 135 -9.99 -6.79 -1.72
N ARG A 136 -9.35 -7.88 -2.08
CA ARG A 136 -8.10 -7.90 -2.86
C ARG A 136 -8.25 -8.90 -3.99
N LEU A 137 -7.83 -8.50 -5.19
CA LEU A 137 -7.82 -9.39 -6.34
C LEU A 137 -6.41 -9.41 -6.93
N TYR A 138 -5.79 -10.59 -6.93
CA TYR A 138 -4.50 -10.84 -7.55
C TYR A 138 -4.68 -11.94 -8.59
N LEU A 139 -4.48 -11.60 -9.87
CA LEU A 139 -4.46 -12.58 -10.94
C LEU A 139 -3.01 -12.86 -11.31
N TYR A 140 -2.62 -14.11 -11.19
CA TYR A 140 -1.28 -14.58 -11.53
C TYR A 140 -1.31 -15.26 -12.88
N GLY A 141 -0.36 -14.92 -13.72
CA GLY A 141 -0.29 -15.49 -15.07
C GLY A 141 1.02 -15.16 -15.75
N ILE A 142 1.02 -15.21 -17.06
CA ILE A 142 2.21 -14.94 -17.88
C ILE A 142 1.92 -13.69 -18.73
N CYS A 143 2.73 -12.66 -18.60
CA CYS A 143 2.52 -11.41 -19.34
C CYS A 143 2.77 -11.62 -20.84
N PRO A 144 2.26 -10.70 -21.70
CA PRO A 144 2.41 -10.85 -23.15
C PRO A 144 3.85 -10.99 -23.62
N ASP A 145 4.78 -10.28 -23.01
CA ASP A 145 6.20 -10.34 -23.39
C ASP A 145 6.81 -11.72 -23.06
N CYS A 146 6.47 -12.28 -21.89
CA CYS A 146 6.95 -13.60 -21.51
C CYS A 146 6.31 -14.72 -22.35
N GLN A 147 5.07 -14.54 -22.80
CA GLN A 147 4.42 -15.49 -23.71
C GLN A 147 5.13 -15.57 -25.05
N LYS A 148 5.63 -14.45 -25.55
CA LYS A 148 6.36 -14.41 -26.82
C LYS A 148 7.71 -15.12 -26.77
N ASN A 149 8.31 -15.20 -25.57
CA ASN A 149 9.62 -15.79 -25.35
C ASN A 149 9.56 -17.24 -24.87
N ARG A 150 8.41 -17.88 -24.95
CA ARG A 150 8.21 -19.28 -24.60
C ARG A 150 8.40 -20.19 -25.79
#